data_88d2670d23eecca831947c03e556646a
#
_entry.id   88d2670d23eecca831947c03e556646a
#
_cell.length_a   1.000
_cell.length_b   1.000
_cell.length_c   1.000
_cell.angle_alpha   90.00
_cell.angle_beta   90.00
_cell.angle_gamma   90.00
#
_symmetry.space_group_name_H-M   'P 1'
#
loop_
_entity.id
_entity.type
_entity.pdbx_description
1 polymer ?
#
loop_
_entity_poly.entity_id
_entity_poly.type
_entity_poly.pdbx_seq_one_letter_code
_entity_poly.pdbx_strand_id
1 'polypeptide(L)'
;MNPVKTIKIIFFSTSDRSLPILDAVVKNFDLAFCVTKKNSKIGRKQIEKETEVKRWCKQNNIDFLEISSLKGEDLEYLLKKIKQVNPDYGVIADFGFIIPQEVIDSIKGGIINIHFSLLPKYRGASPVQYAILNGDEKTGVTFYLLDKNMDTGNIIAQIEYKIDSKYTSDELYKILFQLSAQKLPEIIKNCSEGKLKPIKQNDNLATYTISKTNPKSTLIFKDDALIDWNDKPEKIERLIRAFNPWPIAWTYLKDLETSKIISEKIELKDHIDKNLKIKIFKAHLENEKLKPDEVQVEGRNKMDWDSFKNGYLKNKSQN
;
A
#
# COMPACT_ATOMS: atom_id res chain seq x y z
N MET A 1 23.13 25.68 29.25
CA MET A 1 22.28 24.60 28.75
C MET A 1 22.98 23.99 27.55
N ASN A 2 23.38 22.72 27.62
CA ASN A 2 23.89 22.03 26.43
C ASN A 2 22.77 22.02 25.38
N PRO A 3 23.06 22.35 24.11
CA PRO A 3 22.06 22.29 23.06
C PRO A 3 21.53 20.86 23.01
N VAL A 4 20.22 20.70 23.12
CA VAL A 4 19.57 19.37 22.96
C VAL A 4 20.00 18.89 21.57
N LYS A 5 20.76 17.80 21.50
CA LYS A 5 21.21 17.23 20.23
C LYS A 5 19.98 16.87 19.40
N THR A 6 19.78 17.59 18.32
CA THR A 6 18.68 17.30 17.38
C THR A 6 18.93 15.97 16.69
N ILE A 7 18.00 15.02 16.79
CA ILE A 7 18.11 13.71 16.14
C ILE A 7 18.13 13.91 14.63
N LYS A 8 19.17 13.38 13.97
CA LYS A 8 19.39 13.48 12.54
C LYS A 8 18.83 12.26 11.80
N ILE A 9 17.98 12.49 10.80
CA ILE A 9 17.21 11.47 10.09
C ILE A 9 17.57 11.47 8.60
N ILE A 10 17.62 10.28 7.99
CA ILE A 10 17.49 10.06 6.54
C ILE A 10 16.12 9.45 6.29
N PHE A 11 15.42 9.94 5.27
CA PHE A 11 14.09 9.45 4.92
C PHE A 11 14.07 8.74 3.57
N PHE A 12 13.54 7.52 3.53
CA PHE A 12 13.44 6.69 2.32
C PHE A 12 11.99 6.52 1.93
N SER A 13 11.61 6.98 0.73
CA SER A 13 10.28 6.71 0.18
C SER A 13 10.21 6.91 -1.33
N THR A 14 9.29 6.16 -1.95
CA THR A 14 8.96 6.29 -3.38
C THR A 14 7.48 6.62 -3.62
N SER A 15 6.72 6.78 -2.56
CA SER A 15 5.25 6.94 -2.56
C SER A 15 4.81 8.33 -2.11
N ASP A 16 3.79 8.86 -2.75
CA ASP A 16 3.10 10.11 -2.36
C ASP A 16 2.39 9.99 -1.00
N ARG A 17 1.95 8.79 -0.64
CA ARG A 17 1.30 8.51 0.65
C ARG A 17 2.18 8.80 1.85
N SER A 18 3.50 8.80 1.67
CA SER A 18 4.47 9.03 2.75
C SER A 18 4.65 10.50 3.13
N LEU A 19 4.12 11.45 2.35
CA LEU A 19 4.31 12.89 2.60
C LEU A 19 3.89 13.33 4.01
N PRO A 20 2.78 12.86 4.61
CA PRO A 20 2.46 13.21 6.00
C PRO A 20 3.53 12.79 7.01
N ILE A 21 4.18 11.63 6.78
CA ILE A 21 5.28 11.14 7.62
C ILE A 21 6.52 12.00 7.42
N LEU A 22 6.84 12.35 6.18
CA LEU A 22 7.96 13.23 5.84
C LEU A 22 7.79 14.61 6.50
N ASP A 23 6.58 15.19 6.44
CA ASP A 23 6.25 16.45 7.13
C ASP A 23 6.45 16.33 8.65
N ALA A 24 6.06 15.20 9.25
CA ALA A 24 6.27 14.96 10.67
C ALA A 24 7.76 14.85 11.03
N VAL A 25 8.57 14.22 10.17
CA VAL A 25 10.02 14.14 10.35
C VAL A 25 10.64 15.53 10.32
N VAL A 26 10.34 16.35 9.33
CA VAL A 26 10.91 17.72 9.20
C VAL A 26 10.52 18.63 10.34
N LYS A 27 9.28 18.53 10.84
CA LYS A 27 8.82 19.33 11.97
C LYS A 27 9.50 19.02 13.31
N ASN A 28 10.01 17.79 13.47
CA ASN A 28 10.46 17.31 14.78
C ASN A 28 11.96 16.97 14.85
N PHE A 29 12.62 16.82 13.69
CA PHE A 29 14.00 16.30 13.60
C PHE A 29 14.82 17.08 12.56
N ASP A 30 16.12 16.84 12.57
CA ASP A 30 17.05 17.30 11.52
C ASP A 30 17.00 16.30 10.34
N LEU A 31 16.22 16.61 9.30
CA LEU A 31 16.17 15.81 8.07
C LEU A 31 17.40 16.11 7.21
N ALA A 32 18.36 15.19 7.20
CA ALA A 32 19.60 15.35 6.45
C ALA A 32 19.39 15.30 4.93
N PHE A 33 18.66 14.31 4.45
CA PHE A 33 18.24 14.16 3.05
C PHE A 33 17.19 13.07 2.89
N CYS A 34 16.49 13.10 1.74
CA CYS A 34 15.59 12.04 1.30
C CYS A 34 16.24 11.14 0.27
N VAL A 35 15.87 9.86 0.27
CA VAL A 35 16.21 8.89 -0.80
C VAL A 35 14.95 8.49 -1.51
N THR A 36 14.92 8.69 -2.83
CA THR A 36 13.76 8.35 -3.67
C THR A 36 14.21 7.75 -4.99
N LYS A 37 13.28 7.23 -5.79
CA LYS A 37 13.62 6.68 -7.10
C LYS A 37 13.80 7.77 -8.16
N LYS A 38 14.64 7.50 -9.17
CA LYS A 38 14.72 8.30 -10.40
C LYS A 38 13.36 8.36 -11.10
N ASN A 39 13.18 9.41 -11.91
CA ASN A 39 11.98 9.56 -12.72
C ASN A 39 11.69 8.27 -13.50
N SER A 40 10.42 7.92 -13.60
CA SER A 40 9.99 6.75 -14.35
C SER A 40 8.93 7.12 -15.38
N LYS A 41 8.99 6.44 -16.52
CA LYS A 41 7.97 6.56 -17.55
C LYS A 41 6.71 5.83 -17.12
N ILE A 42 5.57 6.52 -17.09
CA ILE A 42 4.28 5.96 -16.68
C ILE A 42 3.20 6.11 -17.73
N GLY A 43 2.25 5.16 -17.68
CA GLY A 43 1.13 5.10 -18.60
C GLY A 43 1.49 4.70 -20.03
N ARG A 44 0.46 4.56 -20.87
CA ARG A 44 0.63 4.17 -22.28
C ARG A 44 1.43 5.21 -23.08
N LYS A 45 1.39 6.48 -22.69
CA LYS A 45 2.12 7.58 -23.36
C LYS A 45 3.56 7.73 -22.90
N GLN A 46 4.06 6.85 -22.01
CA GLN A 46 5.45 6.87 -21.49
C GLN A 46 5.90 8.25 -20.99
N ILE A 47 4.98 8.97 -20.31
CA ILE A 47 5.27 10.30 -19.77
C ILE A 47 6.19 10.11 -18.57
N GLU A 48 7.31 10.82 -18.58
CA GLU A 48 8.24 10.84 -17.46
C GLU A 48 7.61 11.57 -16.26
N LYS A 49 7.54 10.89 -15.13
CA LYS A 49 7.00 11.45 -13.89
C LYS A 49 8.01 11.34 -12.76
N GLU A 50 8.27 12.46 -12.10
CA GLU A 50 9.02 12.47 -10.86
C GLU A 50 8.15 12.01 -9.68
N THR A 51 8.80 11.49 -8.63
CA THR A 51 8.10 11.12 -7.40
C THR A 51 7.59 12.38 -6.68
N GLU A 52 6.49 12.24 -5.95
CA GLU A 52 5.96 13.34 -5.13
C GLU A 52 6.96 13.72 -4.01
N VAL A 53 7.73 12.74 -3.48
CA VAL A 53 8.80 13.00 -2.53
C VAL A 53 9.87 13.93 -3.12
N LYS A 54 10.32 13.66 -4.35
CA LYS A 54 11.27 14.54 -5.05
C LYS A 54 10.72 15.95 -5.24
N ARG A 55 9.45 16.07 -5.68
CA ARG A 55 8.78 17.37 -5.86
C ARG A 55 8.70 18.12 -4.55
N TRP A 56 8.30 17.44 -3.48
CA TRP A 56 8.22 17.97 -2.14
C TRP A 56 9.59 18.47 -1.65
N CYS A 57 10.68 17.69 -1.84
CA CYS A 57 12.03 18.09 -1.48
C CYS A 57 12.47 19.38 -2.18
N LYS A 58 12.20 19.50 -3.50
CA LYS A 58 12.52 20.71 -4.26
C LYS A 58 11.76 21.94 -3.74
N GLN A 59 10.47 21.78 -3.41
CA GLN A 59 9.64 22.87 -2.91
C GLN A 59 10.06 23.37 -1.52
N ASN A 60 10.63 22.48 -0.70
CA ASN A 60 11.04 22.76 0.67
C ASN A 60 12.57 22.97 0.84
N ASN A 61 13.34 23.01 -0.25
CA ASN A 61 14.81 23.12 -0.26
C ASN A 61 15.48 22.03 0.58
N ILE A 62 14.93 20.82 0.57
CA ILE A 62 15.50 19.65 1.23
C ILE A 62 16.37 18.88 0.23
N ASP A 63 17.54 18.50 0.67
CA ASP A 63 18.45 17.66 -0.13
C ASP A 63 17.86 16.27 -0.37
N PHE A 64 18.10 15.71 -1.55
CA PHE A 64 17.63 14.37 -1.90
C PHE A 64 18.59 13.63 -2.81
N LEU A 65 18.54 12.30 -2.73
CA LEU A 65 19.25 11.39 -3.60
C LEU A 65 18.26 10.58 -4.43
N GLU A 66 18.47 10.58 -5.74
CA GLU A 66 17.72 9.74 -6.68
C GLU A 66 18.49 8.47 -7.02
N ILE A 67 17.84 7.33 -6.85
CA ILE A 67 18.44 6.03 -7.17
C ILE A 67 17.62 5.27 -8.20
N SER A 68 18.30 4.49 -9.03
CA SER A 68 17.69 3.50 -9.94
C SER A 68 17.68 2.11 -9.33
N SER A 69 18.66 1.85 -8.47
CA SER A 69 18.80 0.59 -7.73
C SER A 69 19.63 0.82 -6.47
N LEU A 70 19.67 -0.14 -5.57
CA LEU A 70 20.59 -0.14 -4.43
C LEU A 70 21.75 -1.11 -4.69
N LYS A 71 22.43 -0.91 -5.85
CA LYS A 71 23.60 -1.65 -6.30
C LYS A 71 24.56 -0.71 -7.04
N GLY A 72 25.85 -1.09 -7.13
CA GLY A 72 26.87 -0.35 -7.88
C GLY A 72 26.98 1.10 -7.43
N GLU A 73 27.13 2.01 -8.39
CA GLU A 73 27.41 3.44 -8.15
C GLU A 73 26.34 4.13 -7.26
N ASP A 74 25.04 3.83 -7.47
CA ASP A 74 23.96 4.43 -6.66
C ASP A 74 24.14 4.04 -5.17
N LEU A 75 24.51 2.78 -4.89
CA LEU A 75 24.76 2.30 -3.54
C LEU A 75 26.02 2.92 -2.93
N GLU A 76 27.13 2.94 -3.66
CA GLU A 76 28.39 3.54 -3.20
C GLU A 76 28.20 5.03 -2.87
N TYR A 77 27.46 5.75 -3.72
CA TYR A 77 27.16 7.16 -3.48
C TYR A 77 26.28 7.35 -2.22
N LEU A 78 25.26 6.50 -2.05
CA LEU A 78 24.42 6.51 -0.85
C LEU A 78 25.24 6.27 0.41
N LEU A 79 26.08 5.24 0.45
CA LEU A 79 26.93 4.92 1.60
C LEU A 79 27.91 6.05 1.93
N LYS A 80 28.53 6.65 0.90
CA LYS A 80 29.40 7.83 1.07
C LYS A 80 28.64 9.00 1.70
N LYS A 81 27.43 9.28 1.23
CA LYS A 81 26.58 10.36 1.74
C LYS A 81 26.14 10.09 3.19
N ILE A 82 25.73 8.85 3.51
CA ILE A 82 25.39 8.44 4.88
C ILE A 82 26.59 8.67 5.81
N LYS A 83 27.80 8.25 5.41
CA LYS A 83 29.01 8.44 6.19
C LYS A 83 29.34 9.92 6.45
N GLN A 84 29.14 10.78 5.45
CA GLN A 84 29.37 12.23 5.58
C GLN A 84 28.38 12.89 6.54
N VAL A 85 27.10 12.50 6.47
CA VAL A 85 26.02 13.08 7.26
C VAL A 85 25.99 12.52 8.68
N ASN A 86 26.39 11.24 8.86
CA ASN A 86 26.37 10.48 10.11
C ASN A 86 25.00 10.59 10.83
N PRO A 87 23.91 10.08 10.22
CA PRO A 87 22.55 10.17 10.79
C PRO A 87 22.40 9.31 12.04
N ASP A 88 21.48 9.70 12.92
CA ASP A 88 21.15 8.89 14.09
C ASP A 88 20.22 7.73 13.71
N TYR A 89 19.25 7.95 12.79
CA TYR A 89 18.30 6.94 12.30
C TYR A 89 18.00 7.10 10.80
N GLY A 90 17.65 5.99 10.16
CA GLY A 90 16.88 5.99 8.91
C GLY A 90 15.39 5.80 9.21
N VAL A 91 14.52 6.35 8.36
CA VAL A 91 13.07 6.09 8.39
C VAL A 91 12.62 5.66 7.00
N ILE A 92 11.92 4.54 6.92
CA ILE A 92 11.33 4.02 5.68
C ILE A 92 9.81 4.07 5.77
N ALA A 93 9.17 4.61 4.74
CA ALA A 93 7.73 4.57 4.56
C ALA A 93 7.39 4.35 3.07
N ASP A 94 6.92 3.15 2.71
CA ASP A 94 6.55 2.77 1.34
C ASP A 94 7.68 3.02 0.31
N PHE A 95 8.75 2.23 0.43
CA PHE A 95 9.95 2.32 -0.38
C PHE A 95 10.12 1.07 -1.25
N GLY A 96 10.14 1.26 -2.56
CA GLY A 96 10.09 0.17 -3.55
C GLY A 96 11.39 -0.59 -3.80
N PHE A 97 12.40 -0.47 -2.91
CA PHE A 97 13.69 -1.16 -3.04
C PHE A 97 14.02 -1.94 -1.77
N ILE A 98 14.68 -3.08 -1.94
CA ILE A 98 15.25 -3.85 -0.82
C ILE A 98 16.52 -3.14 -0.35
N ILE A 99 16.58 -2.80 0.94
CA ILE A 99 17.74 -2.14 1.55
C ILE A 99 18.86 -3.18 1.79
N PRO A 100 20.06 -3.00 1.22
CA PRO A 100 21.20 -3.88 1.48
C PRO A 100 21.67 -3.80 2.95
N GLN A 101 22.27 -4.89 3.45
CA GLN A 101 22.76 -4.97 4.83
C GLN A 101 23.76 -3.87 5.16
N GLU A 102 24.65 -3.54 4.22
CA GLU A 102 25.64 -2.48 4.39
C GLU A 102 25.05 -1.08 4.62
N VAL A 103 23.86 -0.81 4.06
CA VAL A 103 23.12 0.43 4.36
C VAL A 103 22.52 0.38 5.75
N ILE A 104 21.95 -0.76 6.16
CA ILE A 104 21.40 -0.95 7.51
C ILE A 104 22.51 -0.74 8.55
N ASP A 105 23.65 -1.36 8.36
CA ASP A 105 24.79 -1.32 9.29
C ASP A 105 25.48 0.06 9.33
N SER A 106 25.31 0.87 8.30
CA SER A 106 25.90 2.20 8.21
C SER A 106 25.20 3.27 9.08
N ILE A 107 24.02 2.97 9.65
CA ILE A 107 23.22 3.90 10.45
C ILE A 107 23.19 3.41 11.91
N LYS A 108 23.79 4.17 12.81
CA LYS A 108 24.01 3.76 14.20
C LYS A 108 22.75 3.31 14.95
N GLY A 109 21.66 4.04 14.86
CA GLY A 109 20.39 3.70 15.50
C GLY A 109 19.54 2.72 14.68
N GLY A 110 20.04 2.31 13.50
CA GLY A 110 19.33 1.47 12.54
C GLY A 110 18.31 2.24 11.70
N ILE A 111 17.54 1.48 10.95
CA ILE A 111 16.49 2.01 10.07
C ILE A 111 15.13 1.58 10.61
N ILE A 112 14.27 2.52 10.93
CA ILE A 112 12.90 2.28 11.37
C ILE A 112 12.03 2.17 10.13
N ASN A 113 11.44 0.98 9.91
CA ASN A 113 10.44 0.79 8.87
C ASN A 113 9.04 0.89 9.46
N ILE A 114 8.14 1.49 8.68
CA ILE A 114 6.73 1.67 9.00
C ILE A 114 5.93 0.69 8.18
N HIS A 115 5.39 -0.34 8.83
CA HIS A 115 4.63 -1.40 8.19
C HIS A 115 3.16 -1.35 8.59
N PHE A 116 2.26 -1.51 7.62
CA PHE A 116 0.83 -1.27 7.79
C PHE A 116 0.05 -2.54 8.16
N SER A 117 0.58 -3.29 9.12
CA SER A 117 -0.10 -4.39 9.80
C SER A 117 0.38 -4.49 11.25
N LEU A 118 -0.25 -5.35 12.03
CA LEU A 118 0.24 -5.78 13.34
C LEU A 118 1.18 -6.98 13.15
N LEU A 119 2.47 -6.71 12.89
CA LEU A 119 3.48 -7.77 12.73
C LEU A 119 3.50 -8.72 13.95
N PRO A 120 3.72 -10.02 13.75
CA PRO A 120 4.21 -10.69 12.54
C PRO A 120 3.14 -11.03 11.50
N LYS A 121 1.91 -10.54 11.64
CA LYS A 121 0.83 -10.78 10.67
C LYS A 121 1.04 -9.94 9.42
N TYR A 122 0.87 -10.56 8.23
CA TYR A 122 0.95 -9.90 6.92
C TYR A 122 2.32 -9.27 6.60
N ARG A 123 3.42 -10.00 6.82
CA ARG A 123 4.72 -9.63 6.25
C ARG A 123 4.62 -9.55 4.73
N GLY A 124 5.24 -8.55 4.10
CA GLY A 124 5.27 -8.35 2.67
C GLY A 124 4.61 -7.07 2.19
N ALA A 125 4.45 -6.95 0.87
CA ALA A 125 4.19 -5.67 0.20
C ALA A 125 2.75 -5.13 0.30
N SER A 126 1.78 -5.93 0.76
CA SER A 126 0.35 -5.60 0.60
C SER A 126 -0.50 -5.84 1.86
N PRO A 127 -0.02 -5.46 3.05
CA PRO A 127 -0.66 -5.83 4.32
C PRO A 127 -2.09 -5.31 4.47
N VAL A 128 -2.36 -4.08 4.03
CA VAL A 128 -3.69 -3.46 4.12
C VAL A 128 -4.71 -4.18 3.25
N GLN A 129 -4.33 -4.53 2.03
CA GLN A 129 -5.20 -5.30 1.13
C GLN A 129 -5.56 -6.65 1.75
N TYR A 130 -4.58 -7.35 2.32
CA TYR A 130 -4.81 -8.66 2.94
C TYR A 130 -5.64 -8.59 4.21
N ALA A 131 -5.53 -7.53 5.02
CA ALA A 131 -6.40 -7.32 6.16
C ALA A 131 -7.87 -7.18 5.72
N ILE A 132 -8.14 -6.43 4.64
CA ILE A 132 -9.49 -6.29 4.08
C ILE A 132 -9.98 -7.60 3.44
N LEU A 133 -9.15 -8.25 2.61
CA LEU A 133 -9.49 -9.52 1.94
C LEU A 133 -9.92 -10.60 2.95
N ASN A 134 -9.20 -10.71 4.06
CA ASN A 134 -9.49 -11.68 5.10
C ASN A 134 -10.64 -11.28 6.02
N GLY A 135 -11.14 -10.04 5.91
CA GLY A 135 -12.23 -9.54 6.74
C GLY A 135 -11.81 -9.30 8.19
N ASP A 136 -10.56 -8.90 8.40
CA ASP A 136 -10.08 -8.56 9.73
C ASP A 136 -10.84 -7.35 10.28
N GLU A 137 -11.23 -7.41 11.54
CA GLU A 137 -11.85 -6.28 12.24
C GLU A 137 -10.82 -5.21 12.64
N LYS A 138 -9.55 -5.60 12.73
CA LYS A 138 -8.45 -4.77 13.20
C LYS A 138 -7.21 -4.96 12.34
N THR A 139 -6.50 -3.87 12.15
CA THR A 139 -5.14 -3.82 11.63
C THR A 139 -4.31 -2.85 12.45
N GLY A 140 -3.26 -2.30 11.92
CA GLY A 140 -2.50 -1.28 12.62
C GLY A 140 -1.23 -0.86 11.89
N VAL A 141 -0.39 -0.18 12.62
CA VAL A 141 0.94 0.23 12.18
C VAL A 141 1.97 -0.40 13.10
N THR A 142 2.96 -1.05 12.53
CA THR A 142 4.14 -1.54 13.25
C THR A 142 5.35 -0.70 12.85
N PHE A 143 6.00 -0.12 13.85
CA PHE A 143 7.32 0.48 13.74
C PHE A 143 8.35 -0.56 14.19
N TYR A 144 9.29 -0.90 13.31
CA TYR A 144 10.28 -1.94 13.63
C TYR A 144 11.65 -1.58 13.06
N LEU A 145 12.71 -2.12 13.66
CA LEU A 145 14.08 -1.99 13.13
C LEU A 145 14.24 -2.94 11.96
N LEU A 146 14.62 -2.39 10.81
CA LEU A 146 14.85 -3.17 9.59
C LEU A 146 15.99 -4.18 9.81
N ASP A 147 15.82 -5.39 9.32
CA ASP A 147 16.86 -6.41 9.21
C ASP A 147 16.98 -6.91 7.76
N LYS A 148 17.81 -7.91 7.52
CA LYS A 148 18.08 -8.46 6.18
C LYS A 148 16.90 -9.18 5.53
N ASN A 149 15.91 -9.60 6.31
CA ASN A 149 14.79 -10.38 5.82
C ASN A 149 13.54 -9.49 5.70
N MET A 150 12.54 -9.97 4.96
CA MET A 150 11.33 -9.21 4.72
C MET A 150 10.46 -9.13 5.99
N ASP A 151 10.36 -7.94 6.57
CA ASP A 151 9.49 -7.57 7.69
C ASP A 151 9.68 -8.46 8.95
N THR A 152 10.92 -8.95 9.20
CA THR A 152 11.25 -9.82 10.33
C THR A 152 11.91 -9.10 11.50
N GLY A 153 12.30 -7.87 11.32
CA GLY A 153 13.04 -7.09 12.30
C GLY A 153 12.29 -6.85 13.62
N ASN A 154 13.04 -6.44 14.64
CA ASN A 154 12.51 -6.28 15.99
C ASN A 154 11.49 -5.13 16.08
N ILE A 155 10.33 -5.40 16.67
CA ILE A 155 9.23 -4.43 16.83
C ILE A 155 9.61 -3.41 17.90
N ILE A 156 9.52 -2.12 17.56
CA ILE A 156 9.68 -0.99 18.47
C ILE A 156 8.34 -0.63 19.14
N ALA A 157 7.30 -0.49 18.31
CA ALA A 157 5.95 -0.14 18.74
C ALA A 157 4.91 -0.63 17.75
N GLN A 158 3.71 -0.87 18.26
CA GLN A 158 2.54 -1.18 17.43
C GLN A 158 1.36 -0.31 17.86
N ILE A 159 0.63 0.19 16.88
CA ILE A 159 -0.57 0.98 17.08
C ILE A 159 -1.73 0.25 16.39
N GLU A 160 -2.66 -0.24 17.17
CA GLU A 160 -3.85 -0.92 16.66
C GLU A 160 -4.84 0.09 16.08
N TYR A 161 -5.53 -0.30 15.00
CA TYR A 161 -6.58 0.46 14.36
C TYR A 161 -7.75 -0.44 13.97
N LYS A 162 -8.99 -0.05 14.34
CA LYS A 162 -10.22 -0.77 13.97
C LYS A 162 -10.58 -0.46 12.51
N ILE A 163 -10.80 -1.50 11.69
CA ILE A 163 -11.18 -1.36 10.28
C ILE A 163 -12.69 -1.11 10.20
N ASP A 164 -13.10 -0.03 9.54
CA ASP A 164 -14.49 0.13 9.13
C ASP A 164 -14.76 -0.79 7.95
N SER A 165 -15.87 -1.52 8.01
CA SER A 165 -16.28 -2.49 6.98
C SER A 165 -16.53 -1.88 5.61
N LYS A 166 -16.55 -0.56 5.48
CA LYS A 166 -16.75 0.17 4.21
C LYS A 166 -15.45 0.65 3.58
N TYR A 167 -14.34 0.65 4.31
CA TYR A 167 -13.08 1.18 3.78
C TYR A 167 -12.56 0.38 2.60
N THR A 168 -12.13 1.11 1.57
CA THR A 168 -11.22 0.62 0.54
C THR A 168 -9.79 0.58 1.06
N SER A 169 -8.89 -0.10 0.36
CA SER A 169 -7.48 -0.10 0.74
C SER A 169 -6.86 1.30 0.68
N ASP A 170 -7.29 2.16 -0.24
CA ASP A 170 -6.78 3.53 -0.35
C ASP A 170 -7.15 4.39 0.87
N GLU A 171 -8.43 4.31 1.30
CA GLU A 171 -8.91 5.02 2.48
C GLU A 171 -8.20 4.54 3.75
N LEU A 172 -8.05 3.23 3.91
CA LEU A 172 -7.36 2.66 5.05
C LEU A 172 -5.87 3.02 5.05
N TYR A 173 -5.17 2.99 3.91
CA TYR A 173 -3.79 3.47 3.81
C TYR A 173 -3.67 4.93 4.23
N LYS A 174 -4.53 5.83 3.73
CA LYS A 174 -4.50 7.26 4.10
C LYS A 174 -4.58 7.44 5.61
N ILE A 175 -5.48 6.71 6.27
CA ILE A 175 -5.63 6.76 7.72
C ILE A 175 -4.38 6.25 8.44
N LEU A 176 -3.83 5.11 8.02
CA LEU A 176 -2.66 4.51 8.65
C LEU A 176 -1.38 5.35 8.45
N PHE A 177 -1.22 6.02 7.29
CA PHE A 177 -0.13 6.97 7.07
C PHE A 177 -0.25 8.20 7.98
N GLN A 178 -1.46 8.75 8.17
CA GLN A 178 -1.71 9.84 9.10
C GLN A 178 -1.44 9.43 10.55
N LEU A 179 -1.90 8.26 10.95
CA LEU A 179 -1.64 7.69 12.28
C LEU A 179 -0.13 7.52 12.51
N SER A 180 0.59 7.04 11.50
CA SER A 180 2.05 6.90 11.55
C SER A 180 2.74 8.24 11.72
N ALA A 181 2.32 9.26 10.97
CA ALA A 181 2.86 10.62 11.07
C ALA A 181 2.68 11.21 12.47
N GLN A 182 1.55 10.97 13.11
CA GLN A 182 1.26 11.44 14.47
C GLN A 182 2.13 10.74 15.54
N LYS A 183 2.41 9.44 15.36
CA LYS A 183 3.07 8.61 16.38
C LYS A 183 4.59 8.55 16.22
N LEU A 184 5.11 8.65 15.01
CA LEU A 184 6.52 8.50 14.71
C LEU A 184 7.44 9.41 15.55
N PRO A 185 7.15 10.71 15.76
CA PRO A 185 8.06 11.58 16.51
C PRO A 185 8.27 11.12 17.96
N GLU A 186 7.22 10.72 18.65
CA GLU A 186 7.29 10.18 20.01
C GLU A 186 8.09 8.88 20.05
N ILE A 187 7.85 7.99 19.07
CA ILE A 187 8.51 6.68 18.98
C ILE A 187 10.01 6.86 18.78
N ILE A 188 10.46 7.70 17.82
CA ILE A 188 11.87 7.96 17.57
C ILE A 188 12.55 8.57 18.83
N LYS A 189 11.90 9.54 19.47
CA LYS A 189 12.42 10.17 20.67
C LYS A 189 12.60 9.15 21.81
N ASN A 190 11.58 8.33 22.07
CA ASN A 190 11.63 7.30 23.11
C ASN A 190 12.67 6.21 22.77
N CYS A 191 12.88 5.87 21.50
CA CYS A 191 13.99 5.01 21.07
C CYS A 191 15.36 5.64 21.37
N SER A 192 15.56 6.90 21.01
CA SER A 192 16.82 7.60 21.21
C SER A 192 17.19 7.77 22.67
N GLU A 193 16.20 7.85 23.55
CA GLU A 193 16.32 7.93 25.01
C GLU A 193 16.43 6.55 25.68
N GLY A 194 16.37 5.45 24.91
CA GLY A 194 16.40 4.07 25.43
C GLY A 194 15.16 3.63 26.19
N LYS A 195 14.06 4.40 26.13
CA LYS A 195 12.79 4.09 26.78
C LYS A 195 12.01 2.98 26.09
N LEU A 196 12.14 2.87 24.75
CA LEU A 196 11.58 1.77 23.96
C LEU A 196 12.70 0.79 23.61
N LYS A 197 12.50 -0.49 23.96
CA LYS A 197 13.41 -1.58 23.61
C LYS A 197 12.78 -2.44 22.53
N PRO A 198 13.42 -2.60 21.35
CA PRO A 198 12.89 -3.44 20.31
C PRO A 198 12.71 -4.89 20.77
N ILE A 199 11.58 -5.49 20.43
CA ILE A 199 11.18 -6.85 20.83
C ILE A 199 11.18 -7.76 19.60
N LYS A 200 11.80 -8.94 19.73
CA LYS A 200 11.84 -9.94 18.66
C LYS A 200 10.43 -10.43 18.33
N GLN A 201 10.13 -10.55 17.05
CA GLN A 201 8.87 -11.11 16.57
C GLN A 201 8.77 -12.62 16.90
N ASN A 202 7.55 -13.11 17.12
CA ASN A 202 7.28 -14.54 17.20
C ASN A 202 6.98 -15.10 15.80
N ASP A 203 7.98 -15.72 15.17
CA ASP A 203 7.88 -16.23 13.81
C ASP A 203 6.80 -17.33 13.62
N ASN A 204 6.40 -18.01 14.69
CA ASN A 204 5.32 -19.01 14.64
C ASN A 204 3.93 -18.38 14.38
N LEU A 205 3.79 -17.08 14.58
CA LEU A 205 2.57 -16.31 14.32
C LEU A 205 2.63 -15.55 12.99
N ALA A 206 3.73 -15.69 12.24
CA ALA A 206 3.92 -14.94 11.01
C ALA A 206 2.98 -15.41 9.90
N THR A 207 2.37 -14.44 9.23
CA THR A 207 1.66 -14.65 7.96
C THR A 207 2.22 -13.72 6.89
N TYR A 208 1.98 -14.06 5.62
CA TYR A 208 2.56 -13.34 4.49
C TYR A 208 1.49 -12.91 3.49
N THR A 209 1.75 -11.79 2.82
CA THR A 209 0.89 -11.29 1.73
C THR A 209 1.29 -11.97 0.42
N ILE A 210 0.84 -13.21 0.21
CA ILE A 210 1.25 -14.03 -0.95
C ILE A 210 0.23 -13.88 -2.07
N SER A 211 0.69 -13.47 -3.27
CA SER A 211 -0.16 -13.36 -4.45
C SER A 211 -0.85 -14.70 -4.80
N LYS A 212 -2.15 -14.61 -5.11
CA LYS A 212 -2.96 -15.77 -5.54
C LYS A 212 -2.42 -16.35 -6.86
N THR A 213 -1.96 -15.50 -7.76
CA THR A 213 -1.52 -15.88 -9.12
C THR A 213 -0.01 -16.10 -9.21
N ASN A 214 0.76 -15.62 -8.22
CA ASN A 214 2.21 -15.84 -8.13
C ASN A 214 2.62 -16.15 -6.67
N PRO A 215 2.54 -17.42 -6.23
CA PRO A 215 2.82 -17.81 -4.84
C PRO A 215 4.26 -17.54 -4.35
N LYS A 216 5.17 -17.15 -5.24
CA LYS A 216 6.55 -16.76 -4.89
C LYS A 216 6.69 -15.24 -4.65
N SER A 217 5.60 -14.47 -4.76
CA SER A 217 5.62 -13.01 -4.64
C SER A 217 4.66 -12.52 -3.56
N THR A 218 5.09 -11.49 -2.83
CA THR A 218 4.25 -10.74 -1.89
C THR A 218 3.57 -9.53 -2.55
N LEU A 219 3.88 -9.27 -3.83
CA LEU A 219 3.25 -8.22 -4.62
C LEU A 219 1.88 -8.68 -5.12
N ILE A 220 0.97 -7.76 -5.31
CA ILE A 220 -0.30 -7.99 -5.98
C ILE A 220 -0.10 -7.84 -7.50
N PHE A 221 -0.75 -8.70 -8.27
CA PHE A 221 -0.79 -8.66 -9.74
C PHE A 221 -2.21 -8.40 -10.22
N LYS A 222 -2.35 -8.00 -11.50
CA LYS A 222 -3.68 -7.70 -12.08
C LYS A 222 -4.63 -8.89 -12.01
N ASP A 223 -4.11 -10.10 -12.19
CA ASP A 223 -4.92 -11.31 -12.23
C ASP A 223 -5.32 -11.80 -10.82
N ASP A 224 -4.68 -11.30 -9.76
CA ASP A 224 -5.14 -11.53 -8.38
C ASP A 224 -6.54 -10.93 -8.15
N ALA A 225 -6.90 -9.92 -8.94
CA ALA A 225 -8.18 -9.22 -8.86
C ALA A 225 -9.28 -9.81 -9.77
N LEU A 226 -9.02 -10.94 -10.44
CA LEU A 226 -10.06 -11.68 -11.16
C LEU A 226 -11.07 -12.24 -10.15
N ILE A 227 -12.35 -11.87 -10.34
CA ILE A 227 -13.44 -12.32 -9.48
C ILE A 227 -13.72 -13.80 -9.76
N ASP A 228 -13.74 -14.60 -8.71
CA ASP A 228 -14.25 -15.96 -8.73
C ASP A 228 -15.70 -15.94 -8.24
N TRP A 229 -16.65 -16.12 -9.15
CA TRP A 229 -18.09 -16.09 -8.85
C TRP A 229 -18.58 -17.29 -8.02
N ASN A 230 -17.73 -18.27 -7.73
CA ASN A 230 -18.02 -19.37 -6.80
C ASN A 230 -17.73 -18.97 -5.34
N ASP A 231 -17.02 -17.86 -5.12
CA ASP A 231 -16.80 -17.32 -3.79
C ASP A 231 -18.10 -16.73 -3.20
N LYS A 232 -18.13 -16.62 -1.86
CA LYS A 232 -19.26 -15.98 -1.16
C LYS A 232 -19.35 -14.49 -1.52
N PRO A 233 -20.56 -13.90 -1.55
CA PRO A 233 -20.75 -12.46 -1.85
C PRO A 233 -19.89 -11.53 -1.00
N GLU A 234 -19.74 -11.84 0.31
CA GLU A 234 -18.94 -11.05 1.24
C GLU A 234 -17.45 -11.08 0.90
N LYS A 235 -16.97 -12.20 0.39
CA LYS A 235 -15.56 -12.34 -0.02
C LYS A 235 -15.28 -11.53 -1.29
N ILE A 236 -16.22 -11.51 -2.24
CA ILE A 236 -16.11 -10.71 -3.47
C ILE A 236 -16.25 -9.22 -3.14
N GLU A 237 -17.15 -8.85 -2.25
CA GLU A 237 -17.28 -7.46 -1.78
C GLU A 237 -15.96 -6.97 -1.16
N ARG A 238 -15.33 -7.76 -0.28
CA ARG A 238 -14.02 -7.44 0.28
C ARG A 238 -12.93 -7.35 -0.78
N LEU A 239 -12.92 -8.25 -1.79
CA LEU A 239 -11.97 -8.20 -2.89
C LEU A 239 -12.10 -6.89 -3.69
N ILE A 240 -13.33 -6.41 -3.94
CA ILE A 240 -13.57 -5.14 -4.62
C ILE A 240 -12.98 -3.98 -3.82
N ARG A 241 -13.22 -3.92 -2.51
CA ARG A 241 -12.66 -2.86 -1.65
C ARG A 241 -11.14 -2.97 -1.49
N ALA A 242 -10.62 -4.18 -1.27
CA ALA A 242 -9.19 -4.40 -1.08
C ALA A 242 -8.36 -3.99 -2.29
N PHE A 243 -8.88 -4.18 -3.49
CA PHE A 243 -8.17 -3.88 -4.73
C PHE A 243 -8.55 -2.53 -5.36
N ASN A 244 -9.26 -1.69 -4.65
CA ASN A 244 -9.50 -0.31 -5.05
C ASN A 244 -8.47 0.62 -4.35
N PRO A 245 -7.64 1.40 -5.07
CA PRO A 245 -7.75 1.79 -6.48
C PRO A 245 -6.96 0.92 -7.47
N TRP A 246 -6.21 -0.07 -7.02
CA TRP A 246 -5.42 -0.93 -7.90
C TRP A 246 -5.30 -2.34 -7.32
N PRO A 247 -5.39 -3.39 -8.16
CA PRO A 247 -5.55 -3.38 -9.63
C PRO A 247 -6.99 -3.18 -10.12
N ILE A 248 -7.98 -3.06 -9.27
CA ILE A 248 -9.43 -3.07 -9.44
C ILE A 248 -9.94 -4.48 -9.76
N ALA A 249 -10.93 -4.93 -8.99
CA ALA A 249 -11.60 -6.20 -9.22
C ALA A 249 -12.25 -6.22 -10.61
N TRP A 250 -12.11 -7.33 -11.32
CA TRP A 250 -12.58 -7.45 -12.69
C TRP A 250 -13.08 -8.86 -13.03
N THR A 251 -13.90 -8.96 -14.06
CA THR A 251 -14.40 -10.22 -14.62
C THR A 251 -14.68 -10.05 -16.11
N TYR A 252 -15.09 -11.12 -16.79
CA TYR A 252 -15.66 -11.02 -18.13
C TYR A 252 -17.20 -10.87 -18.04
N LEU A 253 -17.80 -10.20 -19.04
CA LEU A 253 -19.26 -10.02 -19.09
C LEU A 253 -20.02 -11.36 -19.09
N LYS A 254 -19.48 -12.39 -19.78
CA LYS A 254 -20.07 -13.74 -19.78
C LYS A 254 -20.15 -14.37 -18.38
N ASP A 255 -19.11 -14.16 -17.57
CA ASP A 255 -19.04 -14.72 -16.23
C ASP A 255 -19.96 -13.95 -15.27
N LEU A 256 -20.12 -12.64 -15.48
CA LEU A 256 -21.09 -11.81 -14.79
C LEU A 256 -22.54 -12.27 -15.11
N GLU A 257 -22.83 -12.57 -16.38
CA GLU A 257 -24.15 -13.05 -16.83
C GLU A 257 -24.54 -14.38 -16.17
N THR A 258 -23.58 -15.27 -15.93
CA THR A 258 -23.83 -16.58 -15.32
C THR A 258 -23.79 -16.57 -13.79
N SER A 259 -23.40 -15.45 -13.18
CA SER A 259 -23.31 -15.34 -11.72
C SER A 259 -24.68 -15.46 -11.05
N LYS A 260 -24.75 -16.32 -10.00
CA LYS A 260 -25.96 -16.54 -9.19
C LYS A 260 -26.00 -15.66 -7.93
N ILE A 261 -24.89 -14.99 -7.62
CA ILE A 261 -24.75 -14.21 -6.39
C ILE A 261 -25.02 -12.72 -6.55
N ILE A 262 -25.24 -12.25 -7.78
CA ILE A 262 -25.70 -10.87 -8.04
C ILE A 262 -27.18 -10.75 -7.66
N SER A 263 -27.54 -9.60 -7.09
CA SER A 263 -28.88 -9.33 -6.56
C SER A 263 -30.00 -9.39 -7.61
N GLU A 264 -29.64 -9.29 -8.90
CA GLU A 264 -30.57 -9.32 -10.02
C GLU A 264 -30.10 -10.25 -11.15
N LYS A 265 -31.01 -10.72 -11.97
CA LYS A 265 -30.68 -11.52 -13.16
C LYS A 265 -29.99 -10.63 -14.19
N ILE A 266 -28.81 -11.05 -14.62
CA ILE A 266 -28.05 -10.42 -15.69
C ILE A 266 -28.34 -11.14 -17.00
N GLU A 267 -28.81 -10.42 -18.01
CA GLU A 267 -29.02 -10.93 -19.37
C GLU A 267 -28.52 -9.88 -20.36
N LEU A 268 -27.39 -10.17 -21.01
CA LEU A 268 -26.75 -9.23 -21.93
C LEU A 268 -27.54 -9.11 -23.25
N LYS A 269 -27.55 -7.92 -23.84
CA LYS A 269 -28.08 -7.70 -25.19
C LYS A 269 -27.27 -8.51 -26.20
N ASP A 270 -27.93 -9.00 -27.26
CA ASP A 270 -27.34 -9.96 -28.21
C ASP A 270 -26.13 -9.42 -28.99
N HIS A 271 -26.04 -8.11 -29.20
CA HIS A 271 -24.94 -7.45 -29.88
C HIS A 271 -23.73 -7.15 -29.00
N ILE A 272 -23.77 -7.47 -27.71
CA ILE A 272 -22.67 -7.21 -26.76
C ILE A 272 -21.65 -8.35 -26.86
N ASP A 273 -20.38 -7.99 -27.04
CA ASP A 273 -19.28 -8.97 -26.93
C ASP A 273 -19.12 -9.40 -25.47
N LYS A 274 -19.50 -10.64 -25.20
CA LYS A 274 -19.45 -11.25 -23.87
C LYS A 274 -18.04 -11.50 -23.34
N ASN A 275 -16.99 -11.40 -24.18
CA ASN A 275 -15.60 -11.54 -23.77
C ASN A 275 -14.97 -10.21 -23.33
N LEU A 276 -15.68 -9.09 -23.39
CA LEU A 276 -15.20 -7.83 -22.84
C LEU A 276 -15.01 -7.94 -21.32
N LYS A 277 -13.95 -7.32 -20.83
CA LYS A 277 -13.71 -7.18 -19.39
C LYS A 277 -14.60 -6.09 -18.82
N ILE A 278 -15.11 -6.34 -17.62
CA ILE A 278 -15.75 -5.34 -16.78
C ILE A 278 -15.01 -5.24 -15.45
N LYS A 279 -14.68 -4.03 -15.04
CA LYS A 279 -14.13 -3.70 -13.72
C LYS A 279 -15.27 -3.28 -12.81
N ILE A 280 -15.20 -3.70 -11.54
CA ILE A 280 -16.15 -3.32 -10.50
C ILE A 280 -15.38 -2.49 -9.47
N PHE A 281 -15.71 -1.21 -9.37
CA PHE A 281 -15.06 -0.25 -8.48
C PHE A 281 -15.71 -0.17 -7.10
N LYS A 282 -17.05 -0.34 -7.09
CA LYS A 282 -17.85 -0.33 -5.87
C LYS A 282 -18.96 -1.36 -5.99
N ALA A 283 -19.25 -2.01 -4.89
CA ALA A 283 -20.39 -2.89 -4.71
C ALA A 283 -20.78 -2.92 -3.23
N HIS A 284 -22.01 -3.32 -2.94
CA HIS A 284 -22.48 -3.58 -1.59
C HIS A 284 -23.28 -4.88 -1.55
N LEU A 285 -23.59 -5.34 -0.35
CA LEU A 285 -24.46 -6.49 -0.15
C LEU A 285 -25.91 -6.03 0.02
N GLU A 286 -26.80 -6.60 -0.77
CA GLU A 286 -28.25 -6.41 -0.67
C GLU A 286 -28.90 -7.79 -0.56
N ASN A 287 -29.57 -8.08 0.56
CA ASN A 287 -30.19 -9.39 0.84
C ASN A 287 -29.20 -10.57 0.61
N GLU A 288 -28.01 -10.48 1.20
CA GLU A 288 -26.94 -11.49 1.10
C GLU A 288 -26.41 -11.73 -0.33
N LYS A 289 -26.73 -10.87 -1.27
CA LYS A 289 -26.25 -10.89 -2.65
C LYS A 289 -25.42 -9.66 -2.96
N LEU A 290 -24.51 -9.79 -3.93
CA LEU A 290 -23.68 -8.69 -4.38
C LEU A 290 -24.46 -7.78 -5.33
N LYS A 291 -24.44 -6.48 -5.06
CA LYS A 291 -24.98 -5.45 -5.97
C LYS A 291 -23.85 -4.50 -6.36
N PRO A 292 -23.44 -4.49 -7.62
CA PRO A 292 -22.47 -3.50 -8.10
C PRO A 292 -23.07 -2.09 -8.04
N ASP A 293 -22.23 -1.09 -7.77
CA ASP A 293 -22.63 0.33 -7.75
C ASP A 293 -21.94 1.12 -8.87
N GLU A 294 -20.62 0.91 -9.04
CA GLU A 294 -19.83 1.61 -10.04
C GLU A 294 -18.98 0.60 -10.82
N VAL A 295 -19.08 0.64 -12.14
CA VAL A 295 -18.41 -0.29 -13.04
C VAL A 295 -17.74 0.41 -14.23
N GLN A 296 -16.88 -0.32 -14.95
CA GLN A 296 -16.29 0.14 -16.20
C GLN A 296 -16.13 -1.03 -17.16
N VAL A 297 -16.81 -1.00 -18.27
CA VAL A 297 -16.58 -1.94 -19.38
C VAL A 297 -15.31 -1.52 -20.13
N GLU A 298 -14.57 -2.50 -20.61
CA GLU A 298 -13.33 -2.29 -21.39
C GLU A 298 -13.54 -1.31 -22.54
N GLY A 299 -12.64 -0.31 -22.65
CA GLY A 299 -12.73 0.75 -23.67
C GLY A 299 -13.79 1.82 -23.41
N ARG A 300 -14.47 1.79 -22.26
CA ARG A 300 -15.50 2.79 -21.88
C ARG A 300 -15.10 3.57 -20.63
N ASN A 301 -15.81 4.65 -20.35
CA ASN A 301 -15.70 5.39 -19.10
C ASN A 301 -16.37 4.62 -17.95
N LYS A 302 -16.03 4.99 -16.72
CA LYS A 302 -16.76 4.56 -15.52
C LYS A 302 -18.22 5.00 -15.61
N MET A 303 -19.11 4.17 -15.10
CA MET A 303 -20.54 4.42 -15.04
C MET A 303 -21.16 3.79 -13.79
N ASP A 304 -22.29 4.31 -13.34
CA ASP A 304 -23.10 3.67 -12.32
C ASP A 304 -23.76 2.39 -12.85
N TRP A 305 -24.24 1.57 -11.93
CA TRP A 305 -24.85 0.28 -12.27
C TRP A 305 -26.13 0.42 -13.12
N ASP A 306 -26.95 1.45 -12.90
CA ASP A 306 -28.16 1.68 -13.68
C ASP A 306 -27.84 2.06 -15.13
N SER A 307 -26.85 2.91 -15.35
CA SER A 307 -26.33 3.22 -16.68
C SER A 307 -25.79 1.97 -17.41
N PHE A 308 -25.08 1.09 -16.67
CA PHE A 308 -24.66 -0.21 -17.22
C PHE A 308 -25.84 -1.06 -17.63
N LYS A 309 -26.85 -1.20 -16.77
CA LYS A 309 -28.07 -1.97 -17.10
C LYS A 309 -28.73 -1.44 -18.37
N ASN A 310 -28.98 -0.15 -18.44
CA ASN A 310 -29.59 0.48 -19.59
C ASN A 310 -28.81 0.29 -20.89
N GLY A 311 -27.48 0.34 -20.81
CA GLY A 311 -26.60 0.18 -21.98
C GLY A 311 -26.41 -1.25 -22.44
N TYR A 312 -26.30 -2.20 -21.53
CA TYR A 312 -25.77 -3.54 -21.80
C TYR A 312 -26.79 -4.69 -21.59
N LEU A 313 -27.80 -4.51 -20.71
CA LEU A 313 -28.72 -5.58 -20.40
C LEU A 313 -30.01 -5.48 -21.23
N LYS A 314 -30.62 -6.63 -21.51
CA LYS A 314 -31.96 -6.71 -22.09
C LYS A 314 -32.96 -6.07 -21.12
N ASN A 315 -33.84 -5.24 -21.62
CA ASN A 315 -34.91 -4.71 -20.81
C ASN A 315 -35.78 -5.87 -20.33
N LYS A 316 -36.08 -5.95 -19.04
CA LYS A 316 -37.12 -6.82 -18.57
C LYS A 316 -38.40 -6.35 -19.27
N SER A 317 -38.89 -7.11 -20.22
CA SER A 317 -40.25 -6.92 -20.73
C SER A 317 -41.15 -6.88 -19.48
N GLN A 318 -41.94 -5.81 -19.33
CA GLN A 318 -43.04 -5.79 -18.38
C GLN A 318 -43.99 -6.88 -18.85
N ASN A 319 -43.91 -8.07 -18.26
CA ASN A 319 -44.92 -9.09 -18.32
C ASN A 319 -45.75 -9.02 -17.06
#